data_79a322d157a45fb9ca5b335725b71cae
#
_entry.id   79a322d157a45fb9ca5b335725b71cae
#
_cell.length_a   1.000
_cell.length_b   1.000
_cell.length_c   1.000
_cell.angle_alpha   90.00
_cell.angle_beta   90.00
_cell.angle_gamma   90.00
#
_symmetry.space_group_name_H-M   'P 1'
#
loop_
_entity.id
_entity.type
_entity.pdbx_description
1 polymer ?
#
loop_
_entity_poly.entity_id
_entity_poly.type
_entity_poly.pdbx_seq_one_letter_code
_entity_poly.pdbx_strand_id
1 'polypeptide(L)'
;HPFFNEDIFGDFFSGFGGNDNNFSFNFSRGPSGERIFRQNRAQTRGNRNVQVRMAISIKEAMNKNEKTINYKLPSGREEFATVNIPAGVQHGVTFKYAGMGDDSIKNQPRGDLMVVMSVLDSDGYTRKGNDLYTDKTIDCFQAVRGYEFNLKTLEDKIIKVKVPSGTQPNTILQVKGQGMPVHKTIGIRGNLYVKIHVLIPQLSAADLKKIKDL
;
A
#
# COMPACT_ATOMS: atom_id res chain seq x y z
N HIS A 1 3.68 -24.47 -0.03
CA HIS A 1 2.48 -24.71 -0.84
C HIS A 1 1.43 -23.63 -0.59
N PRO A 2 0.71 -23.27 -1.62
CA PRO A 2 0.18 -21.91 -1.76
C PRO A 2 -1.31 -21.85 -1.42
N PHE A 3 -1.73 -20.78 -0.80
CA PHE A 3 -3.13 -20.39 -0.83
C PHE A 3 -3.23 -19.05 -1.57
N PHE A 4 -3.27 -19.16 -2.90
CA PHE A 4 -3.89 -18.14 -3.73
C PHE A 4 -5.37 -18.49 -3.81
N ASN A 5 -6.22 -17.76 -3.09
CA ASN A 5 -7.66 -17.81 -3.28
C ASN A 5 -8.01 -16.78 -4.36
N GLU A 6 -8.41 -17.27 -5.52
CA GLU A 6 -8.86 -16.48 -6.68
C GLU A 6 -10.21 -15.74 -6.43
N ASP A 7 -10.85 -15.98 -5.30
CA ASP A 7 -12.19 -15.45 -4.99
C ASP A 7 -12.19 -13.99 -4.47
N ILE A 8 -11.02 -13.40 -4.20
CA ILE A 8 -10.96 -12.00 -3.67
C ILE A 8 -11.00 -10.96 -4.81
N PHE A 9 -10.74 -11.37 -6.05
CA PHE A 9 -10.75 -10.45 -7.20
C PHE A 9 -12.15 -10.21 -7.79
N GLY A 10 -13.09 -11.10 -7.56
CA GLY A 10 -14.47 -11.00 -8.07
C GLY A 10 -15.28 -9.91 -7.36
N ASP A 11 -15.14 -9.80 -6.05
CA ASP A 11 -15.95 -8.89 -5.22
C ASP A 11 -15.46 -7.42 -5.26
N PHE A 12 -14.18 -7.19 -5.57
CA PHE A 12 -13.64 -5.84 -5.70
C PHE A 12 -14.07 -5.13 -6.98
N PHE A 13 -14.39 -5.91 -8.02
CA PHE A 13 -14.81 -5.34 -9.33
C PHE A 13 -16.32 -5.08 -9.41
N SER A 14 -17.12 -5.73 -8.57
CA SER A 14 -18.58 -5.51 -8.54
C SER A 14 -19.01 -4.27 -7.75
N GLY A 15 -18.15 -3.75 -6.87
CA GLY A 15 -18.42 -2.57 -6.05
C GLY A 15 -18.10 -1.21 -6.67
N PHE A 16 -17.47 -1.17 -7.85
CA PHE A 16 -17.06 0.09 -8.51
C PHE A 16 -17.93 0.49 -9.71
N GLY A 17 -19.09 -0.16 -9.86
CA GLY A 17 -20.13 0.17 -10.82
C GLY A 17 -21.22 1.04 -10.20
N GLY A 18 -20.84 2.14 -9.58
CA GLY A 18 -21.75 3.16 -9.07
C GLY A 18 -22.12 4.17 -10.14
N ASN A 19 -23.32 4.04 -10.57
CA ASN A 19 -24.21 5.10 -11.04
C ASN A 19 -24.01 5.67 -12.45
N ASP A 20 -25.13 5.57 -13.15
CA ASP A 20 -25.56 6.18 -14.38
C ASP A 20 -25.33 5.33 -15.66
N ASN A 21 -26.20 4.32 -15.81
CA ASN A 21 -27.08 4.30 -16.97
C ASN A 21 -27.98 3.06 -16.94
N ASN A 22 -29.24 3.35 -16.69
CA ASN A 22 -30.42 2.54 -16.89
C ASN A 22 -30.37 1.72 -18.21
N PHE A 23 -29.87 0.48 -18.16
CA PHE A 23 -30.10 -0.52 -19.20
C PHE A 23 -31.38 -1.26 -18.86
N SER A 24 -32.52 -0.62 -19.11
CA SER A 24 -33.80 -1.27 -19.14
C SER A 24 -33.98 -1.94 -20.48
N PHE A 25 -33.81 -3.25 -20.55
CA PHE A 25 -34.29 -4.06 -21.66
C PHE A 25 -35.82 -4.19 -21.53
N ASN A 26 -36.55 -3.22 -22.06
CA ASN A 26 -38.00 -3.35 -22.21
C ASN A 26 -38.31 -4.06 -23.51
N PHE A 27 -38.58 -5.37 -23.47
CA PHE A 27 -39.13 -6.14 -24.57
C PHE A 27 -40.62 -5.84 -24.64
N SER A 28 -40.99 -4.73 -25.27
CA SER A 28 -42.38 -4.48 -25.66
C SER A 28 -42.59 -5.04 -27.06
N ARG A 29 -43.32 -6.18 -27.11
CA ARG A 29 -43.78 -6.79 -28.35
C ARG A 29 -45.06 -6.06 -28.76
N GLY A 30 -44.95 -5.06 -29.60
CA GLY A 30 -46.10 -4.43 -30.26
C GLY A 30 -46.43 -5.13 -31.59
N PRO A 31 -47.71 -5.30 -31.95
CA PRO A 31 -48.13 -5.94 -33.18
C PRO A 31 -48.28 -4.93 -34.32
N SER A 32 -47.21 -4.44 -34.87
CA SER A 32 -47.18 -3.81 -36.21
C SER A 32 -45.73 -3.55 -36.59
N GLY A 33 -45.37 -4.10 -37.76
CA GLY A 33 -44.01 -4.18 -38.27
C GLY A 33 -43.44 -2.87 -38.79
N GLU A 34 -43.25 -1.87 -37.99
CA GLU A 34 -42.42 -0.71 -38.30
C GLU A 34 -41.03 -0.93 -37.76
N ARG A 35 -40.06 -1.07 -38.65
CA ARG A 35 -38.64 -1.05 -38.32
C ARG A 35 -38.26 0.37 -37.86
N ILE A 36 -38.36 0.62 -36.56
CA ILE A 36 -37.78 1.82 -35.99
C ILE A 36 -36.26 1.63 -36.03
N PHE A 37 -35.63 2.24 -37.02
CA PHE A 37 -34.17 2.45 -37.00
C PHE A 37 -33.86 3.30 -35.78
N ARG A 38 -33.56 2.65 -34.63
CA ARG A 38 -32.91 3.33 -33.52
C ARG A 38 -31.52 3.72 -34.02
N GLN A 39 -31.40 4.96 -34.39
CA GLN A 39 -30.14 5.64 -34.59
C GLN A 39 -29.34 5.44 -33.31
N ASN A 40 -28.41 4.48 -33.32
CA ASN A 40 -27.38 4.39 -32.28
C ASN A 40 -26.70 5.76 -32.29
N ARG A 41 -27.05 6.61 -31.31
CA ARG A 41 -26.21 7.74 -30.97
C ARG A 41 -24.86 7.15 -30.64
N ALA A 42 -23.93 7.22 -31.57
CA ALA A 42 -22.54 6.98 -31.31
C ALA A 42 -22.21 7.85 -30.12
N GLN A 43 -22.00 7.24 -28.97
CA GLN A 43 -21.45 7.94 -27.82
C GLN A 43 -20.16 8.54 -28.33
N THR A 44 -20.11 9.85 -28.43
CA THR A 44 -18.92 10.61 -28.77
C THR A 44 -17.89 10.23 -27.70
N ARG A 45 -16.99 9.31 -28.07
CA ARG A 45 -15.90 8.89 -27.19
C ARG A 45 -15.04 10.12 -26.97
N GLY A 46 -15.18 10.74 -25.80
CA GLY A 46 -14.27 11.79 -25.35
C GLY A 46 -12.87 11.25 -25.08
N ASN A 47 -11.94 12.15 -24.86
CA ASN A 47 -10.59 11.79 -24.39
C ASN A 47 -10.67 11.01 -23.07
N ARG A 48 -9.85 9.96 -22.97
CA ARG A 48 -9.88 9.04 -21.83
C ARG A 48 -8.96 9.50 -20.70
N ASN A 49 -9.28 9.07 -19.49
CA ASN A 49 -8.35 9.20 -18.39
C ASN A 49 -7.12 8.30 -18.58
N VAL A 50 -5.96 8.81 -18.24
CA VAL A 50 -4.69 8.06 -18.26
C VAL A 50 -4.38 7.65 -16.83
N GLN A 51 -4.11 6.36 -16.62
CA GLN A 51 -3.76 5.84 -15.30
C GLN A 51 -2.27 5.48 -15.27
N VAL A 52 -1.58 5.98 -14.25
CA VAL A 52 -0.16 5.69 -13.99
C VAL A 52 -0.01 5.18 -12.57
N ARG A 53 0.79 4.12 -12.37
CA ARG A 53 1.17 3.63 -11.05
C ARG A 53 2.48 4.25 -10.63
N MET A 54 2.52 4.79 -9.42
CA MET A 54 3.71 5.37 -8.81
C MET A 54 4.12 4.55 -7.60
N ALA A 55 5.29 3.92 -7.67
CA ALA A 55 5.86 3.18 -6.56
C ALA A 55 6.64 4.12 -5.63
N ILE A 56 6.39 4.01 -4.33
CA ILE A 56 7.14 4.69 -3.27
C ILE A 56 7.45 3.70 -2.15
N SER A 57 8.52 3.93 -1.41
CA SER A 57 8.82 3.17 -0.20
C SER A 57 7.97 3.63 0.98
N ILE A 58 7.85 2.77 2.00
CA ILE A 58 7.23 3.17 3.28
C ILE A 58 7.96 4.39 3.87
N LYS A 59 9.29 4.43 3.76
CA LYS A 59 10.11 5.55 4.24
C LYS A 59 9.74 6.87 3.58
N GLU A 60 9.52 6.87 2.27
CA GLU A 60 9.06 8.06 1.54
C GLU A 60 7.63 8.45 1.93
N ALA A 61 6.77 7.48 2.25
CA ALA A 61 5.41 7.72 2.70
C ALA A 61 5.31 8.24 4.16
N MET A 62 6.41 8.23 4.93
CA MET A 62 6.45 8.77 6.30
C MET A 62 6.27 10.28 6.33
N ASN A 63 6.84 10.98 5.38
CA ASN A 63 6.84 12.44 5.33
C ASN A 63 6.11 12.95 4.10
N LYS A 64 5.67 14.21 4.17
CA LYS A 64 5.19 14.91 2.96
C LYS A 64 6.34 14.99 1.97
N ASN A 65 6.09 14.57 0.75
CA ASN A 65 7.08 14.53 -0.32
C ASN A 65 6.47 14.97 -1.65
N GLU A 66 7.32 15.38 -2.59
CA GLU A 66 6.94 15.71 -3.94
C GLU A 66 7.79 14.91 -4.92
N LYS A 67 7.13 14.29 -5.90
CA LYS A 67 7.82 13.54 -6.95
C LYS A 67 7.30 13.93 -8.31
N THR A 68 8.21 14.17 -9.24
CA THR A 68 7.87 14.34 -10.65
C THR A 68 7.89 12.98 -11.34
N ILE A 69 6.81 12.68 -12.06
CA ILE A 69 6.69 11.48 -12.89
C ILE A 69 6.72 11.89 -14.36
N ASN A 70 7.35 11.07 -15.18
CA ASN A 70 7.23 11.11 -16.63
C ASN A 70 6.23 10.05 -17.06
N TYR A 71 5.28 10.39 -17.92
CA TYR A 71 4.28 9.46 -18.44
C TYR A 71 3.99 9.74 -19.90
N LYS A 72 3.61 8.68 -20.61
CA LYS A 72 3.33 8.74 -22.04
C LYS A 72 1.82 8.75 -22.27
N LEU A 73 1.38 9.72 -23.05
CA LEU A 73 0.00 9.83 -23.47
C LEU A 73 -0.32 8.83 -24.60
N PRO A 74 -1.60 8.44 -24.78
CA PRO A 74 -2.02 7.64 -25.92
C PRO A 74 -1.67 8.26 -27.28
N SER A 75 -1.60 9.59 -27.34
CA SER A 75 -1.12 10.33 -28.54
C SER A 75 0.37 10.13 -28.83
N GLY A 76 1.13 9.44 -27.99
CA GLY A 76 2.56 9.21 -28.08
C GLY A 76 3.44 10.29 -27.47
N ARG A 77 2.86 11.40 -27.00
CA ARG A 77 3.57 12.50 -26.37
C ARG A 77 3.92 12.15 -24.91
N GLU A 78 5.12 12.54 -24.47
CA GLU A 78 5.56 12.42 -23.10
C GLU A 78 5.27 13.71 -22.34
N GLU A 79 4.74 13.58 -21.14
CA GLU A 79 4.46 14.70 -20.25
C GLU A 79 4.99 14.43 -18.83
N PHE A 80 5.18 15.50 -18.08
CA PHE A 80 5.63 15.43 -16.68
C PHE A 80 4.52 15.94 -15.77
N ALA A 81 4.36 15.27 -14.63
CA ALA A 81 3.46 15.71 -13.58
C ALA A 81 4.17 15.69 -12.23
N THR A 82 4.02 16.76 -11.45
CA THR A 82 4.49 16.79 -10.07
C THR A 82 3.37 16.32 -9.16
N VAL A 83 3.64 15.23 -8.45
CA VAL A 83 2.71 14.57 -7.53
C VAL A 83 3.08 14.95 -6.10
N ASN A 84 2.15 15.64 -5.41
CA ASN A 84 2.27 15.94 -3.99
C ASN A 84 1.82 14.72 -3.19
N ILE A 85 2.72 14.09 -2.46
CA ILE A 85 2.51 12.89 -1.67
C ILE A 85 2.32 13.31 -0.21
N PRO A 86 1.12 13.19 0.37
CA PRO A 86 0.93 13.53 1.78
C PRO A 86 1.55 12.47 2.69
N ALA A 87 1.97 12.89 3.90
CA ALA A 87 2.45 11.96 4.91
C ALA A 87 1.36 10.93 5.25
N GLY A 88 1.77 9.68 5.43
CA GLY A 88 0.86 8.57 5.74
C GLY A 88 0.04 8.05 4.57
N VAL A 89 0.30 8.48 3.32
CA VAL A 89 -0.43 7.99 2.14
C VAL A 89 -0.50 6.47 2.15
N GLN A 90 -1.67 5.93 1.81
CA GLN A 90 -1.91 4.48 1.80
C GLN A 90 -1.70 3.89 0.39
N HIS A 91 -1.43 2.59 0.35
CA HIS A 91 -1.40 1.83 -0.90
C HIS A 91 -2.78 1.91 -1.59
N GLY A 92 -2.79 2.07 -2.92
CA GLY A 92 -4.01 2.15 -3.72
C GLY A 92 -4.69 3.53 -3.77
N VAL A 93 -4.25 4.51 -2.97
CA VAL A 93 -4.78 5.88 -3.06
C VAL A 93 -4.51 6.43 -4.45
N THR A 94 -5.53 7.06 -5.04
CA THR A 94 -5.46 7.65 -6.37
C THR A 94 -5.53 9.17 -6.30
N PHE A 95 -4.56 9.84 -6.91
CA PHE A 95 -4.58 11.28 -7.10
C PHE A 95 -5.05 11.62 -8.50
N LYS A 96 -6.00 12.52 -8.61
CA LYS A 96 -6.59 12.97 -9.88
C LYS A 96 -6.02 14.34 -10.25
N TYR A 97 -5.48 14.44 -11.46
CA TYR A 97 -5.01 15.69 -12.06
C TYR A 97 -5.85 15.99 -13.29
N ALA A 98 -6.73 16.98 -13.17
CA ALA A 98 -7.69 17.33 -14.20
C ALA A 98 -6.99 17.87 -15.48
N GLY A 99 -7.43 17.40 -16.64
CA GLY A 99 -6.94 17.85 -17.93
C GLY A 99 -5.50 17.45 -18.27
N MET A 100 -4.90 16.50 -17.53
CA MET A 100 -3.55 15.99 -17.78
C MET A 100 -3.56 14.57 -18.40
N GLY A 101 -4.73 14.08 -18.83
CA GLY A 101 -4.88 12.79 -19.49
C GLY A 101 -4.80 12.89 -21.01
N ASP A 102 -5.47 11.94 -21.67
CA ASP A 102 -5.47 11.79 -23.14
C ASP A 102 -5.90 13.08 -23.86
N ASP A 103 -5.23 13.38 -24.97
CA ASP A 103 -5.48 14.52 -25.85
C ASP A 103 -5.61 14.10 -27.32
N SER A 104 -5.85 12.82 -27.58
CA SER A 104 -5.87 12.24 -28.93
C SER A 104 -6.99 12.80 -29.79
N ILE A 105 -8.11 13.18 -29.19
CA ILE A 105 -9.26 13.75 -29.91
C ILE A 105 -9.19 15.27 -29.83
N LYS A 106 -8.83 15.89 -30.95
CA LYS A 106 -8.83 17.36 -31.08
C LYS A 106 -10.25 17.91 -30.91
N ASN A 107 -10.37 19.12 -30.37
CA ASN A 107 -11.64 19.81 -30.10
C ASN A 107 -12.53 19.18 -29.01
N GLN A 108 -11.96 18.26 -28.21
CA GLN A 108 -12.61 17.75 -27.00
C GLN A 108 -11.76 18.05 -25.76
N PRO A 109 -12.36 18.20 -24.60
CA PRO A 109 -11.62 18.34 -23.35
C PRO A 109 -10.65 17.17 -23.18
N ARG A 110 -9.46 17.44 -22.63
CA ARG A 110 -8.52 16.40 -22.27
C ARG A 110 -9.10 15.52 -21.18
N GLY A 111 -8.72 14.25 -21.16
CA GLY A 111 -8.97 13.36 -20.05
C GLY A 111 -8.18 13.78 -18.79
N ASP A 112 -8.34 13.07 -17.70
CA ASP A 112 -7.62 13.29 -16.46
C ASP A 112 -6.48 12.30 -16.31
N LEU A 113 -5.42 12.71 -15.60
CA LEU A 113 -4.37 11.81 -15.16
C LEU A 113 -4.72 11.28 -13.77
N MET A 114 -4.73 9.96 -13.64
CA MET A 114 -4.99 9.23 -12.40
C MET A 114 -3.70 8.57 -11.94
N VAL A 115 -3.10 9.07 -10.86
CA VAL A 115 -1.87 8.51 -10.30
C VAL A 115 -2.21 7.61 -9.12
N VAL A 116 -2.02 6.30 -9.28
CA VAL A 116 -2.29 5.29 -8.25
C VAL A 116 -1.02 5.02 -7.47
N MET A 117 -1.07 5.22 -6.16
CA MET A 117 0.06 5.02 -5.26
C MET A 117 0.28 3.54 -4.95
N SER A 118 1.49 3.06 -5.15
CA SER A 118 1.94 1.72 -4.74
C SER A 118 2.99 1.87 -3.65
N VAL A 119 2.57 1.73 -2.38
CA VAL A 119 3.49 1.80 -1.24
C VAL A 119 4.10 0.42 -1.04
N LEU A 120 5.43 0.35 -1.09
CA LEU A 120 6.21 -0.89 -1.00
C LEU A 120 6.91 -0.97 0.36
N ASP A 121 6.97 -2.17 0.91
CA ASP A 121 7.75 -2.46 2.10
C ASP A 121 9.23 -2.19 1.86
N SER A 122 9.91 -1.64 2.86
CA SER A 122 11.33 -1.30 2.76
C SER A 122 12.04 -1.34 4.11
N ASP A 123 13.37 -1.42 4.08
CA ASP A 123 14.24 -1.33 5.27
C ASP A 123 13.92 -2.36 6.37
N GLY A 124 13.36 -3.51 6.01
CA GLY A 124 12.95 -4.55 6.96
C GLY A 124 11.67 -4.25 7.73
N TYR A 125 10.89 -3.28 7.24
CA TYR A 125 9.59 -2.92 7.78
C TYR A 125 8.47 -3.31 6.83
N THR A 126 7.39 -3.87 7.38
CA THR A 126 6.13 -4.13 6.70
C THR A 126 5.04 -3.23 7.26
N ARG A 127 4.21 -2.66 6.41
CA ARG A 127 3.13 -1.78 6.81
C ARG A 127 1.78 -2.48 6.80
N LYS A 128 0.99 -2.34 7.88
CA LYS A 128 -0.42 -2.74 7.94
C LYS A 128 -1.25 -1.57 8.47
N GLY A 129 -2.00 -0.91 7.59
CA GLY A 129 -2.72 0.31 7.94
C GLY A 129 -1.77 1.44 8.35
N ASN A 130 -1.86 1.87 9.61
CA ASN A 130 -0.95 2.87 10.18
C ASN A 130 0.14 2.25 11.06
N ASP A 131 0.13 0.94 11.26
CA ASP A 131 1.11 0.25 12.08
C ASP A 131 2.26 -0.30 11.23
N LEU A 132 3.43 -0.38 11.84
CA LEU A 132 4.64 -0.94 11.27
C LEU A 132 5.00 -2.24 11.97
N TYR A 133 5.54 -3.17 11.22
CA TYR A 133 6.00 -4.47 11.72
C TYR A 133 7.44 -4.67 11.30
N THR A 134 8.25 -5.21 12.20
CA THR A 134 9.64 -5.61 11.93
C THR A 134 9.99 -6.82 12.78
N ASP A 135 11.01 -7.54 12.38
CA ASP A 135 11.49 -8.72 13.06
C ASP A 135 12.82 -8.43 13.76
N LYS A 136 13.03 -9.04 14.93
CA LYS A 136 14.30 -9.01 15.65
C LYS A 136 14.66 -10.40 16.13
N THR A 137 15.84 -10.88 15.77
CA THR A 137 16.39 -12.12 16.30
C THR A 137 17.27 -11.85 17.49
N ILE A 138 17.09 -12.63 18.56
CA ILE A 138 17.89 -12.65 19.78
C ILE A 138 18.27 -14.11 20.08
N ASP A 139 19.30 -14.33 20.87
CA ASP A 139 19.62 -15.67 21.35
C ASP A 139 18.77 -16.09 22.57
N CYS A 140 18.74 -17.39 22.87
CA CYS A 140 17.94 -17.93 23.97
C CYS A 140 18.40 -17.39 25.35
N PHE A 141 19.69 -17.11 25.54
CA PHE A 141 20.19 -16.57 26.79
C PHE A 141 19.76 -15.12 26.99
N GLN A 142 19.72 -14.33 25.91
CA GLN A 142 19.16 -12.99 25.94
C GLN A 142 17.65 -13.02 26.23
N ALA A 143 16.94 -14.00 25.68
CA ALA A 143 15.51 -14.16 25.95
C ALA A 143 15.23 -14.52 27.43
N VAL A 144 16.06 -15.40 28.03
CA VAL A 144 15.91 -15.82 29.44
C VAL A 144 16.21 -14.66 30.40
N ARG A 145 17.36 -13.99 30.25
CA ARG A 145 17.80 -12.93 31.18
C ARG A 145 17.16 -11.59 30.95
N GLY A 146 16.53 -11.39 29.80
CA GLY A 146 16.12 -10.08 29.28
C GLY A 146 17.26 -9.41 28.50
N TYR A 147 16.88 -8.54 27.58
CA TYR A 147 17.83 -7.88 26.68
C TYR A 147 17.33 -6.48 26.27
N GLU A 148 18.26 -5.58 26.02
CA GLU A 148 17.95 -4.28 25.43
C GLU A 148 18.72 -4.13 24.12
N PHE A 149 18.07 -3.62 23.09
CA PHE A 149 18.72 -3.35 21.82
C PHE A 149 18.30 -2.01 21.24
N ASN A 150 19.18 -1.46 20.42
CA ASN A 150 18.88 -0.26 19.66
C ASN A 150 18.21 -0.66 18.32
N LEU A 151 17.07 -0.08 18.04
CA LEU A 151 16.35 -0.24 16.80
C LEU A 151 16.35 1.09 16.03
N LYS A 152 16.80 1.06 14.79
CA LYS A 152 16.78 2.21 13.90
C LYS A 152 15.41 2.32 13.26
N THR A 153 14.65 3.37 13.53
CA THR A 153 13.34 3.61 12.92
C THR A 153 13.46 4.06 11.46
N LEU A 154 12.34 4.07 10.73
CA LEU A 154 12.30 4.59 9.34
C LEU A 154 12.65 6.09 9.24
N GLU A 155 12.57 6.83 10.34
CA GLU A 155 13.01 8.24 10.41
C GLU A 155 14.49 8.40 10.79
N ASP A 156 15.27 7.32 10.72
CA ASP A 156 16.68 7.28 11.10
C ASP A 156 16.95 7.58 12.60
N LYS A 157 15.90 7.59 13.42
CA LYS A 157 16.02 7.70 14.89
C LYS A 157 16.37 6.36 15.51
N ILE A 158 17.18 6.38 16.53
CA ILE A 158 17.52 5.19 17.32
C ILE A 158 16.64 5.15 18.56
N ILE A 159 15.87 4.08 18.73
CA ILE A 159 15.07 3.83 19.92
C ILE A 159 15.57 2.59 20.64
N LYS A 160 15.56 2.62 21.97
CA LYS A 160 15.87 1.45 22.81
C LYS A 160 14.61 0.61 23.00
N VAL A 161 14.69 -0.66 22.65
CA VAL A 161 13.61 -1.62 22.84
C VAL A 161 14.05 -2.62 23.91
N LYS A 162 13.23 -2.75 24.96
CA LYS A 162 13.48 -3.68 26.06
C LYS A 162 12.71 -4.98 25.85
N VAL A 163 13.45 -6.08 25.86
CA VAL A 163 12.92 -7.44 25.85
C VAL A 163 12.86 -7.92 27.31
N PRO A 164 11.68 -8.21 27.87
CA PRO A 164 11.55 -8.74 29.23
C PRO A 164 12.26 -10.10 29.38
N SER A 165 12.69 -10.41 30.60
CA SER A 165 13.19 -11.76 30.92
C SER A 165 12.08 -12.81 30.72
N GLY A 166 12.46 -13.98 30.23
CA GLY A 166 11.51 -15.07 29.94
C GLY A 166 10.68 -14.86 28.67
N THR A 167 11.07 -13.94 27.79
CA THR A 167 10.38 -13.70 26.52
C THR A 167 10.38 -14.96 25.65
N GLN A 168 9.20 -15.38 25.22
CA GLN A 168 9.00 -16.55 24.39
C GLN A 168 9.20 -16.25 22.89
N PRO A 169 9.56 -17.25 22.07
CA PRO A 169 9.60 -17.10 20.63
C PRO A 169 8.28 -16.57 20.05
N ASN A 170 8.36 -15.73 19.03
CA ASN A 170 7.23 -15.06 18.38
C ASN A 170 6.47 -14.06 19.26
N THR A 171 6.98 -13.69 20.43
CA THR A 171 6.44 -12.57 21.22
C THR A 171 6.51 -11.28 20.39
N ILE A 172 5.43 -10.50 20.45
CA ILE A 172 5.35 -9.21 19.75
C ILE A 172 5.45 -8.09 20.79
N LEU A 173 6.47 -7.26 20.66
CA LEU A 173 6.67 -6.09 21.49
C LEU A 173 6.07 -4.87 20.78
N GLN A 174 5.23 -4.11 21.50
CA GLN A 174 4.62 -2.90 20.97
C GLN A 174 5.41 -1.67 21.42
N VAL A 175 5.80 -0.83 20.46
CA VAL A 175 6.38 0.49 20.70
C VAL A 175 5.37 1.54 20.21
N LYS A 176 4.73 2.21 21.16
CA LYS A 176 3.65 3.16 20.89
C LYS A 176 4.15 4.38 20.12
N GLY A 177 3.35 4.86 19.16
CA GLY A 177 3.61 6.09 18.40
C GLY A 177 4.80 6.03 17.43
N GLN A 178 5.37 4.85 17.17
CA GLN A 178 6.48 4.66 16.23
C GLN A 178 6.04 4.06 14.88
N GLY A 179 4.74 4.07 14.61
CA GLY A 179 4.15 3.68 13.32
C GLY A 179 4.07 4.82 12.30
N MET A 180 3.30 4.62 11.25
CA MET A 180 3.03 5.61 10.21
C MET A 180 2.20 6.77 10.74
N PRO A 181 2.39 7.98 10.23
CA PRO A 181 1.49 9.08 10.53
C PRO A 181 0.09 8.79 10.01
N VAL A 182 -0.93 9.17 10.77
CA VAL A 182 -2.33 9.05 10.37
C VAL A 182 -2.65 10.18 9.40
N HIS A 183 -3.12 9.82 8.20
CA HIS A 183 -3.47 10.80 7.18
C HIS A 183 -4.51 11.81 7.69
N LYS A 184 -4.31 13.09 7.41
CA LYS A 184 -5.15 14.23 7.84
C LYS A 184 -5.20 14.51 9.35
N THR A 185 -4.41 13.83 10.17
CA THR A 185 -4.40 14.05 11.62
C THR A 185 -2.98 14.41 12.06
N ILE A 186 -2.81 15.60 12.60
CA ILE A 186 -1.49 16.08 13.04
C ILE A 186 -1.13 15.41 14.36
N GLY A 187 0.08 14.86 14.45
CA GLY A 187 0.66 14.31 15.68
C GLY A 187 0.20 12.91 16.06
N ILE A 188 -0.81 12.34 15.39
CA ILE A 188 -1.24 10.96 15.65
C ILE A 188 -0.48 10.01 14.71
N ARG A 189 0.07 8.95 15.31
CA ARG A 189 0.83 7.90 14.62
C ARG A 189 0.33 6.53 15.08
N GLY A 190 0.47 5.55 14.22
CA GLY A 190 0.31 4.15 14.57
C GLY A 190 1.42 3.65 15.48
N ASN A 191 1.48 2.37 15.72
CA ASN A 191 2.45 1.71 16.57
C ASN A 191 3.47 0.94 15.73
N LEU A 192 4.60 0.66 16.35
CA LEU A 192 5.58 -0.27 15.81
C LEU A 192 5.50 -1.58 16.60
N TYR A 193 5.38 -2.68 15.89
CA TYR A 193 5.37 -4.03 16.44
C TYR A 193 6.67 -4.74 16.06
N VAL A 194 7.41 -5.19 17.05
CA VAL A 194 8.68 -5.91 16.89
C VAL A 194 8.45 -7.37 17.28
N LYS A 195 8.47 -8.25 16.29
CA LYS A 195 8.35 -9.70 16.51
C LYS A 195 9.71 -10.27 16.88
N ILE A 196 9.76 -10.95 18.02
CA ILE A 196 10.99 -11.55 18.53
C ILE A 196 11.14 -12.98 18.02
N HIS A 197 12.22 -13.24 17.32
CA HIS A 197 12.68 -14.58 16.95
C HIS A 197 13.78 -15.00 17.91
N VAL A 198 13.63 -16.15 18.54
CA VAL A 198 14.64 -16.71 19.44
C VAL A 198 15.45 -17.76 18.70
N LEU A 199 16.76 -17.54 18.64
CA LEU A 199 17.72 -18.47 18.06
C LEU A 199 18.44 -19.23 19.18
N ILE A 200 18.59 -20.54 19.01
CA ILE A 200 19.46 -21.35 19.85
C ILE A 200 20.85 -21.36 19.22
N PRO A 201 21.87 -20.71 19.84
CA PRO A 201 23.20 -20.67 19.27
C PRO A 201 23.88 -22.05 19.38
N GLN A 202 24.77 -22.36 18.44
CA GLN A 202 25.68 -23.45 18.61
C GLN A 202 26.72 -23.10 19.68
N LEU A 203 26.81 -23.92 20.70
CA LEU A 203 27.71 -23.69 21.83
C LEU A 203 28.99 -24.51 21.70
N SER A 204 30.08 -23.98 22.24
CA SER A 204 31.32 -24.70 22.38
C SER A 204 31.20 -25.86 23.41
N ALA A 205 32.05 -26.88 23.31
CA ALA A 205 32.08 -27.99 24.28
C ALA A 205 32.32 -27.50 25.73
N ALA A 206 33.04 -26.38 25.88
CA ALA A 206 33.29 -25.78 27.20
C ALA A 206 32.02 -25.11 27.76
N ASP A 207 31.21 -24.46 26.90
CA ASP A 207 29.97 -23.80 27.32
C ASP A 207 28.86 -24.82 27.60
N LEU A 208 28.82 -25.92 26.82
CA LEU A 208 27.90 -27.03 27.09
C LEU A 208 28.12 -27.71 28.45
N LYS A 209 29.37 -27.78 28.94
CA LYS A 209 29.65 -28.23 30.31
C LYS A 209 29.04 -27.32 31.37
N LYS A 210 29.14 -26.00 31.21
CA LYS A 210 28.59 -25.03 32.18
C LYS A 210 27.07 -25.11 32.26
N ILE A 211 26.37 -25.48 31.17
CA ILE A 211 24.92 -25.60 31.15
C ILE A 211 24.43 -26.90 31.78
N LYS A 212 25.26 -27.97 31.76
CA LYS A 212 24.89 -29.24 32.42
C LYS A 212 24.83 -29.13 33.94
N ASP A 213 25.49 -28.13 34.53
CA ASP A 213 25.58 -27.91 35.96
C ASP A 213 24.55 -26.88 36.46
N LEU A 214 23.63 -26.43 35.60
CA LEU A 214 22.49 -25.58 35.91
C LEU A 214 21.23 -26.40 36.15
#